data_0edbbab03c697501fd989e1c4bb38157
#
_entry.id   0edbbab03c697501fd989e1c4bb38157
#
_cell.length_a   1.000
_cell.length_b   1.000
_cell.length_c   1.000
_cell.angle_alpha   90.00
_cell.angle_beta   90.00
_cell.angle_gamma   90.00
#
_symmetry.space_group_name_H-M   'P 1'
#
loop_
_entity.id
_entity.type
_entity.pdbx_description
1 polymer ?
#
loop_
_entity_poly.entity_id
_entity_poly.type
_entity_poly.pdbx_seq_one_letter_code
_entity_poly.pdbx_strand_id
1 'polypeptide(L)'
;SRKAIDDGCADDDFGWCIGVGDFADYCRETGKGHDITKEEALAILKRAEDNGFVHQITNIDGENKIFGICNCNVEICNALRTSQLFNTPNMSRSAYVAHVEKNKCVACGRCVEYCPEVEGNMALEVLDV
;
A
#
# COMPACT_ATOMS: atom_id res chain seq x y z
N SER A 1 -1.99 -8.09 -12.84
CA SER A 1 -1.09 -7.06 -13.37
C SER A 1 0.38 -7.31 -13.05
N ARG A 2 0.72 -7.82 -11.86
CA ARG A 2 2.12 -8.14 -11.49
C ARG A 2 2.74 -9.19 -12.40
N LYS A 3 2.02 -10.28 -12.71
CA LYS A 3 2.46 -11.31 -13.66
C LYS A 3 2.71 -10.76 -15.07
N ALA A 4 1.99 -9.69 -15.45
CA ALA A 4 2.12 -9.09 -16.77
C ALA A 4 3.34 -8.15 -16.90
N ILE A 5 3.95 -7.75 -15.78
CA ILE A 5 5.10 -6.83 -15.76
C ILE A 5 6.41 -7.59 -15.52
N ASP A 6 6.33 -8.89 -15.26
CA ASP A 6 7.47 -9.81 -15.01
C ASP A 6 8.36 -9.45 -13.79
N ASP A 7 7.97 -8.43 -13.03
CA ASP A 7 8.62 -7.95 -11.81
C ASP A 7 7.82 -8.33 -10.57
N GLY A 8 7.15 -9.46 -10.59
CA GLY A 8 6.32 -9.92 -9.49
C GLY A 8 7.14 -10.26 -8.26
N CYS A 9 6.59 -9.98 -7.08
CA CYS A 9 7.09 -10.60 -5.86
C CYS A 9 6.86 -12.11 -5.90
N ALA A 10 7.65 -12.86 -5.14
CA ALA A 10 7.68 -14.33 -5.13
C ALA A 10 6.31 -15.02 -4.89
N ASP A 11 5.32 -14.29 -4.44
CA ASP A 11 3.98 -14.75 -4.07
C ASP A 11 2.88 -14.26 -5.03
N ASP A 12 3.12 -14.32 -6.32
CA ASP A 12 2.21 -13.80 -7.35
C ASP A 12 0.82 -14.47 -7.39
N ASP A 13 0.69 -15.67 -6.83
CA ASP A 13 -0.59 -16.38 -6.75
C ASP A 13 -1.46 -15.87 -5.59
N PHE A 14 -0.92 -15.01 -4.74
CA PHE A 14 -1.62 -14.45 -3.61
C PHE A 14 -2.37 -13.16 -4.00
N GLY A 15 -3.65 -13.08 -3.62
CA GLY A 15 -4.44 -11.86 -3.81
C GLY A 15 -4.02 -10.77 -2.82
N TRP A 16 -3.54 -9.64 -3.33
CA TRP A 16 -3.09 -8.52 -2.50
C TRP A 16 -4.14 -7.42 -2.33
N CYS A 17 -5.12 -7.38 -3.22
CA CYS A 17 -6.17 -6.37 -3.22
C CYS A 17 -7.38 -6.88 -2.44
N ILE A 18 -7.92 -6.06 -1.55
CA ILE A 18 -9.13 -6.35 -0.79
C ILE A 18 -10.23 -5.41 -1.31
N GLY A 19 -11.24 -5.98 -1.95
CA GLY A 19 -12.44 -5.26 -2.38
C GLY A 19 -13.44 -5.16 -1.25
N VAL A 20 -14.21 -4.06 -1.19
CA VAL A 20 -15.31 -3.89 -0.24
C VAL A 20 -16.53 -3.30 -0.93
N GLY A 21 -17.73 -3.50 -0.34
CA GLY A 21 -18.98 -2.98 -0.88
C GLY A 21 -19.28 -3.44 -2.30
N ASP A 22 -19.85 -2.58 -3.11
CA ASP A 22 -20.29 -2.86 -4.48
C ASP A 22 -19.17 -3.42 -5.38
N PHE A 23 -17.93 -3.01 -5.13
CA PHE A 23 -16.77 -3.53 -5.85
C PHE A 23 -16.47 -4.99 -5.49
N ALA A 24 -16.63 -5.38 -4.24
CA ALA A 24 -16.51 -6.78 -3.82
C ALA A 24 -17.58 -7.64 -4.48
N ASP A 25 -18.84 -7.16 -4.52
CA ASP A 25 -19.94 -7.83 -5.18
C ASP A 25 -19.66 -8.02 -6.67
N TYR A 26 -19.21 -6.98 -7.37
CA TYR A 26 -18.79 -7.07 -8.75
C TYR A 26 -17.67 -8.10 -8.97
N CYS A 27 -16.66 -8.12 -8.11
CA CYS A 27 -15.57 -9.08 -8.24
C CYS A 27 -16.03 -10.52 -8.04
N ARG A 28 -16.96 -10.76 -7.13
CA ARG A 28 -17.56 -12.07 -6.87
C ARG A 28 -18.39 -12.52 -8.07
N GLU A 29 -19.29 -11.67 -8.55
CA GLU A 29 -20.20 -11.97 -9.69
C GLU A 29 -19.43 -12.23 -10.99
N THR A 30 -18.33 -11.55 -11.20
CA THR A 30 -17.49 -11.69 -12.41
C THR A 30 -16.38 -12.74 -12.29
N GLY A 31 -16.31 -13.45 -11.16
CA GLY A 31 -15.25 -14.45 -10.92
C GLY A 31 -13.84 -13.88 -10.80
N LYS A 32 -13.70 -12.57 -10.51
CA LYS A 32 -12.41 -11.89 -10.36
C LYS A 32 -11.90 -11.87 -8.92
N GLY A 33 -12.68 -12.36 -7.99
CA GLY A 33 -12.37 -12.45 -6.59
C GLY A 33 -13.25 -13.49 -5.90
N HIS A 34 -12.96 -13.70 -4.62
CA HIS A 34 -13.73 -14.57 -3.74
C HIS A 34 -13.89 -13.90 -2.38
N ASP A 35 -14.89 -14.32 -1.64
CA ASP A 35 -15.13 -13.82 -0.30
C ASP A 35 -14.01 -14.29 0.65
N ILE A 36 -13.57 -13.39 1.51
CA ILE A 36 -12.57 -13.65 2.54
C ILE A 36 -13.11 -13.28 3.92
N THR A 37 -12.63 -13.95 4.94
CA THR A 37 -12.93 -13.63 6.33
C THR A 37 -12.13 -12.41 6.80
N LYS A 38 -12.52 -11.86 7.94
CA LYS A 38 -11.77 -10.79 8.60
C LYS A 38 -10.34 -11.21 8.94
N GLU A 39 -10.18 -12.44 9.39
CA GLU A 39 -8.89 -13.04 9.76
C GLU A 39 -7.97 -13.14 8.53
N GLU A 40 -8.51 -13.57 7.40
CA GLU A 40 -7.79 -13.61 6.13
C GLU A 40 -7.41 -12.20 5.64
N ALA A 41 -8.32 -11.24 5.74
CA ALA A 41 -8.03 -9.85 5.40
C ALA A 41 -6.88 -9.28 6.27
N LEU A 42 -6.89 -9.53 7.58
CA LEU A 42 -5.81 -9.12 8.47
C LEU A 42 -4.48 -9.81 8.13
N ALA A 43 -4.51 -11.09 7.76
CA ALA A 43 -3.33 -11.83 7.32
C ALA A 43 -2.75 -11.25 6.03
N ILE A 44 -3.60 -10.84 5.06
CA ILE A 44 -3.18 -10.15 3.84
C ILE A 44 -2.48 -8.84 4.17
N LEU A 45 -3.06 -8.02 5.05
CA LEU A 45 -2.48 -6.74 5.47
C LEU A 45 -1.13 -6.95 6.14
N LYS A 46 -1.04 -7.89 7.09
CA LYS A 46 0.22 -8.20 7.78
C LYS A 46 1.29 -8.66 6.83
N ARG A 47 0.96 -9.55 5.90
CA ARG A 47 1.90 -10.04 4.90
C ARG A 47 2.36 -8.91 3.95
N ALA A 48 1.46 -8.00 3.58
CA ALA A 48 1.82 -6.84 2.77
C ALA A 48 2.78 -5.91 3.52
N GLU A 49 2.54 -5.68 4.81
CA GLU A 49 3.44 -4.93 5.69
C GLU A 49 4.83 -5.59 5.74
N ASP A 50 4.90 -6.90 5.96
CA ASP A 50 6.16 -7.65 6.03
C ASP A 50 6.97 -7.60 4.69
N ASN A 51 6.30 -7.34 3.57
CA ASN A 51 6.90 -7.14 2.25
C ASN A 51 7.18 -5.66 1.91
N GLY A 52 6.96 -4.73 2.83
CA GLY A 52 7.17 -3.30 2.60
C GLY A 52 6.18 -2.67 1.62
N PHE A 53 4.99 -3.26 1.44
CA PHE A 53 3.98 -2.73 0.53
C PHE A 53 3.21 -1.57 1.15
N VAL A 54 2.81 -0.63 0.31
CA VAL A 54 2.06 0.56 0.71
C VAL A 54 0.58 0.23 0.78
N HIS A 55 -0.01 0.42 1.96
CA HIS A 55 -1.45 0.34 2.15
C HIS A 55 -2.13 1.63 1.68
N GLN A 56 -3.15 1.49 0.84
CA GLN A 56 -3.93 2.62 0.38
C GLN A 56 -5.42 2.31 0.51
N ILE A 57 -6.15 3.19 1.17
CA ILE A 57 -7.60 3.14 1.21
C ILE A 57 -8.12 4.01 0.07
N THR A 58 -8.87 3.41 -0.83
CA THR A 58 -9.41 4.12 -1.98
C THR A 58 -10.68 4.89 -1.59
N ASN A 59 -10.66 6.19 -1.78
CA ASN A 59 -11.77 7.10 -1.44
C ASN A 59 -12.16 8.01 -2.62
N ILE A 60 -12.07 7.49 -3.84
CA ILE A 60 -12.30 8.26 -5.07
C ILE A 60 -13.73 8.79 -5.15
N ASP A 61 -14.70 8.04 -4.62
CA ASP A 61 -16.13 8.39 -4.71
C ASP A 61 -16.63 9.33 -3.59
N GLY A 62 -15.73 9.92 -2.83
CA GLY A 62 -16.05 10.87 -1.77
C GLY A 62 -16.00 10.29 -0.36
N GLU A 63 -16.44 11.07 0.61
CA GLU A 63 -16.44 10.68 2.02
C GLU A 63 -17.31 9.46 2.24
N ASN A 64 -16.76 8.47 2.94
CA ASN A 64 -17.41 7.20 3.32
C ASN A 64 -17.64 6.17 2.19
N LYS A 65 -17.11 6.37 0.99
CA LYS A 65 -17.18 5.38 -0.07
C LYS A 65 -15.80 4.78 -0.34
N ILE A 66 -15.47 3.78 0.45
CA ILE A 66 -14.27 2.97 0.24
C ILE A 66 -14.67 1.78 -0.64
N PHE A 67 -14.02 1.60 -1.78
CA PHE A 67 -14.25 0.42 -2.63
C PHE A 67 -13.16 -0.64 -2.49
N GLY A 68 -12.03 -0.32 -1.86
CA GLY A 68 -10.99 -1.31 -1.65
C GLY A 68 -9.84 -0.81 -0.78
N ILE A 69 -9.07 -1.78 -0.32
CA ILE A 69 -7.78 -1.58 0.32
C ILE A 69 -6.72 -2.15 -0.61
N CYS A 70 -5.86 -1.29 -1.12
CA CYS A 70 -4.72 -1.66 -1.94
C CYS A 70 -3.53 -1.97 -1.07
N ASN A 71 -2.76 -2.98 -1.45
CA ASN A 71 -1.47 -3.33 -0.88
C ASN A 71 -0.46 -3.33 -2.02
N CYS A 72 0.12 -2.17 -2.27
CA CYS A 72 0.86 -1.89 -3.50
C CYS A 72 2.37 -1.94 -3.29
N ASN A 73 3.05 -2.69 -4.14
CA ASN A 73 4.49 -2.55 -4.31
C ASN A 73 4.79 -1.26 -5.09
N VAL A 74 5.67 -0.42 -4.57
CA VAL A 74 6.02 0.89 -5.15
C VAL A 74 6.70 0.75 -6.51
N GLU A 75 7.42 -0.34 -6.76
CA GLU A 75 8.16 -0.57 -8.00
C GLU A 75 7.25 -0.89 -9.19
N ILE A 76 6.08 -1.47 -8.93
CA ILE A 76 5.18 -1.94 -10.00
C ILE A 76 3.80 -1.27 -10.02
N CYS A 77 3.42 -0.54 -8.97
CA CYS A 77 2.15 0.15 -8.92
C CYS A 77 2.16 1.40 -9.80
N ASN A 78 1.36 1.41 -10.86
CA ASN A 78 1.28 2.56 -11.75
C ASN A 78 0.87 3.85 -11.03
N ALA A 79 -0.06 3.79 -10.06
CA ALA A 79 -0.50 4.95 -9.31
C ALA A 79 0.64 5.55 -8.46
N LEU A 80 1.37 4.71 -7.73
CA LEU A 80 2.51 5.15 -6.93
C LEU A 80 3.65 5.67 -7.81
N ARG A 81 4.01 4.95 -8.87
CA ARG A 81 5.06 5.37 -9.81
C ARG A 81 4.73 6.69 -10.49
N THR A 82 3.49 6.87 -10.93
CA THR A 82 3.05 8.13 -11.56
C THR A 82 3.11 9.29 -10.56
N SER A 83 2.66 9.05 -9.32
CA SER A 83 2.72 10.04 -8.25
C SER A 83 4.15 10.49 -7.97
N GLN A 84 5.09 9.56 -7.94
CA GLN A 84 6.50 9.85 -7.75
C GLN A 84 7.12 10.58 -8.94
N LEU A 85 6.90 10.06 -10.16
CA LEU A 85 7.50 10.61 -11.39
C LEU A 85 7.07 12.06 -11.65
N PHE A 86 5.83 12.39 -11.35
CA PHE A 86 5.27 13.72 -11.63
C PHE A 86 5.14 14.59 -10.37
N ASN A 87 5.58 14.11 -9.21
CA ASN A 87 5.42 14.78 -7.92
C ASN A 87 3.96 15.24 -7.69
N THR A 88 3.01 14.39 -8.05
CA THR A 88 1.58 14.67 -7.94
C THR A 88 0.99 13.95 -6.73
N PRO A 89 -0.07 14.49 -6.12
CA PRO A 89 -0.79 13.80 -5.06
C PRO A 89 -1.30 12.45 -5.55
N ASN A 90 -1.16 11.42 -4.73
CA ASN A 90 -1.75 10.11 -5.01
C ASN A 90 -3.28 10.18 -4.95
N MET A 91 -3.96 9.18 -5.54
CA MET A 91 -5.42 9.06 -5.54
C MET A 91 -6.02 8.97 -4.12
N SER A 92 -5.25 8.49 -3.16
CA SER A 92 -5.66 8.42 -1.76
C SER A 92 -4.96 9.51 -0.96
N ARG A 93 -5.75 10.36 -0.31
CA ARG A 93 -5.21 11.37 0.62
C ARG A 93 -5.35 10.86 2.04
N SER A 94 -4.26 10.91 2.81
CA SER A 94 -4.30 10.63 4.24
C SER A 94 -4.50 11.93 5.03
N ALA A 95 -5.36 11.89 6.04
CA ALA A 95 -5.45 12.95 7.04
C ALA A 95 -4.37 12.83 8.13
N TYR A 96 -3.57 11.76 8.08
CA TYR A 96 -2.53 11.44 9.05
C TYR A 96 -1.16 11.65 8.43
N VAL A 97 -0.25 12.19 9.22
CA VAL A 97 1.15 12.36 8.87
C VAL A 97 1.98 11.60 9.91
N ALA A 98 2.92 10.79 9.46
CA ALA A 98 3.85 10.10 10.35
C ALA A 98 4.72 11.13 11.08
N HIS A 99 4.85 10.97 12.39
CA HIS A 99 5.64 11.85 13.23
C HIS A 99 6.55 11.04 14.15
N VAL A 100 7.82 11.41 14.18
CA VAL A 100 8.81 10.80 15.08
C VAL A 100 8.92 11.65 16.35
N GLU A 101 8.63 11.06 17.50
CA GLU A 101 8.87 11.69 18.79
C GLU A 101 10.39 11.66 19.09
N LYS A 102 11.07 12.77 18.89
CA LYS A 102 12.54 12.88 19.05
C LYS A 102 13.06 12.39 20.39
N ASN A 103 12.32 12.62 21.47
CA ASN A 103 12.70 12.19 22.83
C ASN A 103 12.54 10.67 23.06
N LYS A 104 11.88 9.96 22.18
CA LYS A 104 11.75 8.49 22.20
C LYS A 104 12.58 7.80 21.11
N CYS A 105 13.12 8.56 20.19
CA CYS A 105 13.93 8.04 19.12
C CYS A 105 15.31 7.64 19.66
N VAL A 106 15.71 6.40 19.41
CA VAL A 106 17.01 5.84 19.77
C VAL A 106 17.96 5.77 18.56
N ALA A 107 17.63 6.41 17.47
CA ALA A 107 18.40 6.45 16.20
C ALA A 107 18.81 5.05 15.68
N CYS A 108 17.96 4.03 15.87
CA CYS A 108 18.29 2.65 15.48
C CYS A 108 18.22 2.37 13.97
N GLY A 109 17.75 3.33 13.13
CA GLY A 109 17.67 3.19 11.68
C GLY A 109 16.53 2.32 11.16
N ARG A 110 15.80 1.58 12.00
CA ARG A 110 14.74 0.63 11.57
C ARG A 110 13.68 1.24 10.68
N CYS A 111 13.26 2.46 10.95
CA CYS A 111 12.26 3.15 10.14
C CYS A 111 12.75 3.44 8.71
N VAL A 112 14.07 3.66 8.56
CA VAL A 112 14.70 3.87 7.25
C VAL A 112 14.84 2.56 6.49
N GLU A 113 15.21 1.47 7.16
CA GLU A 113 15.28 0.13 6.57
C GLU A 113 13.92 -0.38 6.11
N TYR A 114 12.85 -0.03 6.84
CA TYR A 114 11.48 -0.45 6.51
C TYR A 114 10.83 0.38 5.38
N CYS A 115 11.31 1.60 5.17
CA CYS A 115 10.79 2.46 4.12
C CYS A 115 11.49 2.12 2.81
N PRO A 116 10.78 1.68 1.76
CA PRO A 116 11.44 1.39 0.49
C PRO A 116 12.12 2.66 -0.03
N GLU A 117 13.39 2.54 -0.34
CA GLU A 117 14.13 3.59 -1.03
C GLU A 117 13.49 3.78 -2.41
N VAL A 118 12.97 4.97 -2.63
CA VAL A 118 12.54 5.40 -3.94
C VAL A 118 13.55 6.41 -4.43
N GLU A 119 14.18 6.12 -5.56
CA GLU A 119 15.14 7.04 -6.18
C GLU A 119 14.55 8.46 -6.26
N GLY A 120 15.17 9.40 -5.51
CA GLY A 120 14.84 10.82 -5.55
C GLY A 120 13.85 11.34 -4.48
N ASN A 121 13.23 10.49 -3.68
CA ASN A 121 12.39 10.92 -2.55
C ASN A 121 12.68 10.03 -1.33
N MET A 122 13.56 10.48 -0.47
CA MET A 122 13.68 9.86 0.86
C MET A 122 12.41 10.17 1.64
N ALA A 123 11.59 9.16 1.86
CA ALA A 123 10.38 9.29 2.66
C ALA A 123 10.68 9.62 4.13
N LEU A 124 11.92 9.36 4.57
CA LEU A 124 12.42 9.64 5.90
C LEU A 124 13.90 10.07 5.81
N GLU A 125 14.21 11.26 6.26
CA GLU A 125 15.59 11.66 6.53
C GLU A 125 16.00 11.18 7.92
N VAL A 126 17.20 10.60 8.02
CA VAL A 126 17.83 10.35 9.32
C VAL A 126 18.18 11.70 9.89
N LEU A 127 17.45 12.13 10.92
CA LEU A 127 17.80 13.33 11.66
C LEU A 127 19.05 13.01 12.49
N ASP A 128 20.15 13.73 12.25
CA ASP A 128 21.29 13.77 13.15
C ASP A 128 20.79 14.27 14.52
N VAL A 129 20.90 13.42 15.54
CA VAL A 129 20.47 13.67 16.92
C VAL A 129 21.65 14.21 17.70
#